data_41e684db3e86d528a7842917348f6f2a
#
_entry.id   41e684db3e86d528a7842917348f6f2a
#
_cell.length_a   1.000
_cell.length_b   1.000
_cell.length_c   1.000
_cell.angle_alpha   90.00
_cell.angle_beta   90.00
_cell.angle_gamma   90.00
#
_symmetry.space_group_name_H-M   'P 1'
#
loop_
_entity.id
_entity.type
_entity.pdbx_description
1 polymer ?
#
loop_
_entity_poly.entity_id
_entity_poly.type
_entity_poly.pdbx_seq_one_letter_code
_entity_poly.pdbx_strand_id
1 'polypeptide(L)'
;MKKYILFTAVAVLFMSISVVSKAQNVNQQKIQIDDFHVEKDQNKVQINWSTGEKVATNYFEIEKSNDGKNFKTIAYVLGPDPAKANCDCYGYSEKVATTLKEAFYRLKHVNTNGQVEFSEVKTLALK
;
A
#
# COMPACT_ATOMS: atom_id res chain seq x y z
N MET A 1 70.74 0.66 43.66
CA MET A 1 69.40 1.25 43.78
C MET A 1 68.53 0.80 42.64
N LYS A 2 67.67 -0.13 42.90
CA LYS A 2 66.74 -0.68 41.86
C LYS A 2 65.42 0.06 41.97
N LYS A 3 65.07 0.84 40.96
CA LYS A 3 63.76 1.50 40.84
C LYS A 3 62.76 0.52 40.28
N TYR A 4 61.82 0.15 41.11
CA TYR A 4 60.67 -0.64 40.67
C TYR A 4 59.59 0.30 40.09
N ILE A 5 59.34 0.20 38.81
CA ILE A 5 58.26 0.94 38.18
C ILE A 5 57.02 0.05 38.31
N LEU A 6 56.07 0.48 39.11
CA LEU A 6 54.75 -0.16 39.22
C LEU A 6 53.91 0.24 38.00
N PHE A 7 53.66 -0.69 37.11
CA PHE A 7 52.64 -0.54 36.07
C PHE A 7 51.27 -0.87 36.69
N THR A 8 50.49 0.16 36.97
CA THR A 8 49.07 -0.03 37.28
C THR A 8 48.31 -0.20 35.99
N ALA A 9 47.91 -1.44 35.71
CA ALA A 9 47.00 -1.75 34.60
C ALA A 9 45.60 -1.28 34.99
N VAL A 10 45.14 -0.18 34.38
CA VAL A 10 43.75 0.24 34.46
C VAL A 10 42.94 -0.60 33.47
N ALA A 11 42.25 -1.59 33.99
CA ALA A 11 41.28 -2.37 33.21
C ALA A 11 40.02 -1.52 33.02
N VAL A 12 39.87 -0.93 31.84
CA VAL A 12 38.63 -0.27 31.44
C VAL A 12 37.63 -1.34 31.05
N LEU A 13 36.68 -1.60 31.93
CA LEU A 13 35.58 -2.51 31.72
C LEU A 13 34.56 -1.82 30.80
N PHE A 14 34.62 -2.09 29.52
CA PHE A 14 33.57 -1.68 28.59
C PHE A 14 32.30 -2.51 28.84
N MET A 15 31.37 -1.95 29.61
CA MET A 15 30.00 -2.45 29.69
C MET A 15 29.30 -2.19 28.37
N SER A 16 29.25 -3.21 27.53
CA SER A 16 28.42 -3.18 26.32
C SER A 16 26.94 -3.21 26.72
N ILE A 17 26.32 -2.05 26.76
CA ILE A 17 24.86 -1.95 26.90
C ILE A 17 24.26 -2.43 25.58
N SER A 18 23.87 -3.70 25.51
CA SER A 18 23.06 -4.22 24.42
C SER A 18 21.66 -3.62 24.55
N VAL A 19 21.39 -2.57 23.78
CA VAL A 19 20.04 -2.07 23.61
C VAL A 19 19.28 -3.09 22.79
N VAL A 20 18.56 -3.97 23.45
CA VAL A 20 17.58 -4.85 22.79
C VAL A 20 16.44 -3.96 22.32
N SER A 21 16.52 -3.51 21.08
CA SER A 21 15.38 -2.92 20.39
C SER A 21 14.32 -4.00 20.27
N LYS A 22 13.32 -3.99 21.16
CA LYS A 22 12.09 -4.72 20.93
C LYS A 22 11.49 -4.14 19.65
N ALA A 23 11.63 -4.87 18.54
CA ALA A 23 10.81 -4.63 17.37
C ALA A 23 9.35 -4.77 17.85
N GLN A 24 8.66 -3.64 17.96
CA GLN A 24 7.22 -3.65 18.15
C GLN A 24 6.67 -4.29 16.89
N ASN A 25 6.11 -5.48 17.04
CA ASN A 25 5.19 -6.04 16.05
C ASN A 25 4.01 -5.06 15.97
N VAL A 26 4.16 -4.05 15.14
CA VAL A 26 3.02 -3.31 14.64
C VAL A 26 2.23 -4.37 13.88
N ASN A 27 1.14 -4.83 14.45
CA ASN A 27 0.14 -5.62 13.74
C ASN A 27 -0.21 -4.78 12.50
N GLN A 28 0.44 -5.08 11.39
CA GLN A 28 0.03 -4.55 10.09
C GLN A 28 -1.31 -5.22 9.80
N GLN A 29 -2.36 -4.54 10.19
CA GLN A 29 -3.71 -4.96 9.84
C GLN A 29 -3.79 -4.81 8.32
N LYS A 30 -3.64 -5.94 7.64
CA LYS A 30 -3.79 -6.01 6.18
C LYS A 30 -5.17 -5.46 5.85
N ILE A 31 -5.19 -4.44 4.99
CA ILE A 31 -6.44 -3.85 4.57
C ILE A 31 -7.21 -4.89 3.78
N GLN A 32 -8.43 -5.11 4.19
CA GLN A 32 -9.36 -5.91 3.44
C GLN A 32 -10.01 -5.00 2.41
N ILE A 33 -9.56 -5.13 1.15
CA ILE A 33 -10.26 -4.57 0.00
C ILE A 33 -11.24 -5.64 -0.44
N ASP A 34 -12.53 -5.33 -0.29
CA ASP A 34 -13.61 -6.21 -0.66
C ASP A 34 -14.20 -5.77 -2.01
N ASP A 35 -14.79 -6.71 -2.73
CA ASP A 35 -15.53 -6.46 -3.97
C ASP A 35 -14.74 -5.65 -5.03
N PHE A 36 -13.42 -5.79 -5.06
CA PHE A 36 -12.63 -5.14 -6.11
C PHE A 36 -12.99 -5.73 -7.47
N HIS A 37 -13.66 -4.91 -8.26
CA HIS A 37 -14.27 -5.28 -9.52
C HIS A 37 -13.91 -4.29 -10.63
N VAL A 38 -13.56 -4.81 -11.79
CA VAL A 38 -13.24 -4.04 -12.99
C VAL A 38 -14.04 -4.60 -14.15
N GLU A 39 -14.86 -3.78 -14.77
CA GLU A 39 -15.70 -4.20 -15.87
C GLU A 39 -15.74 -3.15 -16.99
N LYS A 40 -16.04 -3.63 -18.20
CA LYS A 40 -16.30 -2.76 -19.34
C LYS A 40 -17.80 -2.58 -19.48
N ASP A 41 -18.23 -1.32 -19.39
CA ASP A 41 -19.59 -0.91 -19.67
C ASP A 41 -19.58 0.03 -20.89
N GLN A 42 -20.02 -0.49 -22.03
CA GLN A 42 -20.02 0.23 -23.31
C GLN A 42 -18.63 0.82 -23.65
N ASN A 43 -18.48 2.15 -23.55
CA ASN A 43 -17.26 2.89 -23.85
C ASN A 43 -16.48 3.30 -22.61
N LYS A 44 -16.81 2.75 -21.44
CA LYS A 44 -16.18 3.06 -20.17
C LYS A 44 -15.66 1.79 -19.51
N VAL A 45 -14.59 1.94 -18.75
CA VAL A 45 -14.15 0.99 -17.75
C VAL A 45 -14.67 1.48 -16.41
N GLN A 46 -15.42 0.65 -15.70
CA GLN A 46 -15.89 0.89 -14.35
C GLN A 46 -15.01 0.12 -13.37
N ILE A 47 -14.55 0.78 -12.34
CA ILE A 47 -13.73 0.22 -11.29
C ILE A 47 -14.43 0.51 -9.97
N ASN A 48 -14.81 -0.53 -9.24
CA ASN A 48 -15.51 -0.42 -7.98
C ASN A 48 -14.84 -1.29 -6.92
N TRP A 49 -14.86 -0.86 -5.69
CA TRP A 49 -14.40 -1.62 -4.53
C TRP A 49 -15.04 -1.10 -3.25
N SER A 50 -14.90 -1.88 -2.20
CA SER A 50 -15.27 -1.47 -0.85
C SER A 50 -14.16 -1.77 0.14
N THR A 51 -14.23 -1.18 1.31
CA THR A 51 -13.36 -1.51 2.43
C THR A 51 -14.22 -2.02 3.57
N GLY A 52 -13.68 -2.93 4.36
CA GLY A 52 -14.29 -3.30 5.63
C GLY A 52 -14.37 -2.11 6.58
N GLU A 53 -15.25 -2.21 7.57
CA GLU A 53 -15.40 -1.17 8.58
C GLU A 53 -14.06 -0.80 9.23
N LYS A 54 -13.85 0.50 9.45
CA LYS A 54 -12.74 1.07 10.23
C LYS A 54 -11.34 1.00 9.60
N VAL A 55 -11.25 0.95 8.28
CA VAL A 55 -9.95 1.13 7.63
C VAL A 55 -9.57 2.61 7.62
N ALA A 56 -8.43 2.93 8.26
CA ALA A 56 -7.91 4.30 8.29
C ALA A 56 -7.33 4.67 6.90
N THR A 57 -8.20 5.00 5.97
CA THR A 57 -7.86 5.36 4.59
C THR A 57 -7.53 6.84 4.48
N ASN A 58 -6.37 7.16 3.90
CA ASN A 58 -6.07 8.49 3.42
C ASN A 58 -6.58 8.66 1.98
N TYR A 59 -6.11 7.80 1.07
CA TYR A 59 -6.58 7.77 -0.31
C TYR A 59 -6.25 6.43 -0.99
N PHE A 60 -6.89 6.20 -2.13
CA PHE A 60 -6.53 5.16 -3.08
C PHE A 60 -5.89 5.79 -4.32
N GLU A 61 -4.87 5.14 -4.86
CA GLU A 61 -4.42 5.35 -6.23
C GLU A 61 -4.94 4.20 -7.08
N ILE A 62 -5.53 4.54 -8.23
CA ILE A 62 -5.85 3.56 -9.25
C ILE A 62 -4.66 3.48 -10.17
N GLU A 63 -4.09 2.30 -10.28
CA GLU A 63 -2.95 2.04 -11.15
C GLU A 63 -3.37 1.15 -12.32
N LYS A 64 -2.89 1.52 -13.50
CA LYS A 64 -3.14 0.81 -14.76
C LYS A 64 -1.83 0.40 -15.41
N SER A 65 -1.85 -0.76 -16.03
CA SER A 65 -0.76 -1.28 -16.86
C SER A 65 -1.28 -1.84 -18.18
N ASN A 66 -0.46 -1.73 -19.22
CA ASN A 66 -0.75 -2.32 -20.54
C ASN A 66 -0.05 -3.68 -20.72
N ASP A 67 0.90 -4.01 -19.85
CA ASP A 67 1.73 -5.22 -19.93
C ASP A 67 1.65 -6.11 -18.68
N GLY A 68 0.89 -5.68 -17.67
CA GLY A 68 0.77 -6.37 -16.39
C GLY A 68 1.99 -6.27 -15.48
N LYS A 69 3.00 -5.51 -15.85
CA LYS A 69 4.27 -5.37 -15.11
C LYS A 69 4.53 -3.93 -14.72
N ASN A 70 4.38 -3.00 -15.66
CA ASN A 70 4.65 -1.58 -15.45
C ASN A 70 3.33 -0.86 -15.17
N PHE A 71 3.10 -0.49 -13.93
CA PHE A 71 1.89 0.19 -13.47
C PHE A 71 2.14 1.69 -13.34
N LYS A 72 1.16 2.48 -13.74
CA LYS A 72 1.14 3.94 -13.60
C LYS A 72 -0.14 4.37 -12.92
N THR A 73 -0.06 5.30 -12.00
CA THR A 73 -1.21 5.93 -11.36
C THR A 73 -1.99 6.72 -12.40
N ILE A 74 -3.28 6.43 -12.54
CA ILE A 74 -4.19 7.12 -13.46
C ILE A 74 -5.19 8.01 -12.72
N ALA A 75 -5.45 7.75 -11.44
CA ALA A 75 -6.36 8.55 -10.62
C ALA A 75 -6.08 8.39 -9.12
N TYR A 76 -6.57 9.37 -8.37
CA TYR A 76 -6.62 9.38 -6.91
C TYR A 76 -8.08 9.44 -6.46
N VAL A 77 -8.45 8.63 -5.48
CA VAL A 77 -9.78 8.60 -4.88
C VAL A 77 -9.63 8.87 -3.39
N LEU A 78 -10.12 10.03 -2.95
CA LEU A 78 -9.87 10.57 -1.60
C LEU A 78 -10.91 10.14 -0.56
N GLY A 79 -12.02 9.56 -0.97
CA GLY A 79 -13.10 9.16 -0.07
C GLY A 79 -14.12 8.27 -0.76
N PRO A 80 -15.02 7.67 0.04
CA PRO A 80 -16.08 6.84 -0.49
C PRO A 80 -17.09 7.63 -1.33
N ASP A 81 -17.82 6.91 -2.17
CA ASP A 81 -18.87 7.48 -3.01
C ASP A 81 -20.02 8.02 -2.14
N PRO A 82 -20.28 9.33 -2.11
CA PRO A 82 -21.33 9.92 -1.28
C PRO A 82 -22.74 9.46 -1.65
N ALA A 83 -22.93 8.93 -2.87
CA ALA A 83 -24.23 8.38 -3.29
C ALA A 83 -24.55 7.02 -2.66
N LYS A 84 -23.55 6.37 -2.04
CA LYS A 84 -23.69 5.05 -1.40
C LYS A 84 -23.56 5.15 0.12
N ALA A 85 -24.55 5.75 0.76
CA ALA A 85 -24.51 6.15 2.16
C ALA A 85 -24.33 5.02 3.20
N ASN A 86 -24.50 3.76 2.81
CA ASN A 86 -24.50 2.62 3.74
C ASN A 86 -23.25 1.70 3.59
N CYS A 87 -22.26 2.11 2.83
CA CYS A 87 -21.02 1.37 2.71
C CYS A 87 -19.83 2.29 2.44
N ASP A 88 -18.65 1.87 2.85
CA ASP A 88 -17.40 2.49 2.43
C ASP A 88 -17.05 1.98 1.01
N CYS A 89 -17.88 2.39 0.07
CA CYS A 89 -17.80 2.03 -1.33
C CYS A 89 -17.15 3.13 -2.14
N TYR A 90 -16.28 2.72 -3.04
CA TYR A 90 -15.48 3.59 -3.89
C TYR A 90 -15.73 3.25 -5.35
N GLY A 91 -15.56 4.22 -6.19
CA GLY A 91 -15.71 4.02 -7.63
C GLY A 91 -14.90 5.00 -8.45
N TYR A 92 -14.52 4.54 -9.62
CA TYR A 92 -13.85 5.35 -10.64
C TYR A 92 -14.23 4.85 -12.02
N SER A 93 -14.31 5.74 -12.99
CA SER A 93 -14.50 5.34 -14.39
C SER A 93 -13.58 6.08 -15.33
N GLU A 94 -13.09 5.38 -16.36
CA GLU A 94 -12.34 5.98 -17.45
C GLU A 94 -12.91 5.57 -18.81
N LYS A 95 -12.56 6.29 -19.87
CA LYS A 95 -12.91 5.88 -21.23
C LYS A 95 -12.08 4.67 -21.65
N VAL A 96 -12.69 3.74 -22.37
CA VAL A 96 -11.99 2.60 -22.95
C VAL A 96 -10.94 3.09 -23.94
N ALA A 97 -9.70 2.61 -23.79
CA ALA A 97 -8.66 2.80 -24.78
C ALA A 97 -8.89 1.85 -25.96
N THR A 98 -9.28 2.38 -27.10
CA THR A 98 -9.64 1.59 -28.30
C THR A 98 -8.47 0.87 -28.97
N THR A 99 -7.25 1.28 -28.65
CA THR A 99 -6.00 0.72 -29.20
C THR A 99 -5.52 -0.52 -28.47
N LEU A 100 -5.96 -0.74 -27.23
CA LEU A 100 -5.52 -1.84 -26.39
C LEU A 100 -6.46 -3.05 -26.53
N LYS A 101 -5.88 -4.25 -26.46
CA LYS A 101 -6.66 -5.51 -26.41
C LYS A 101 -7.08 -5.83 -24.98
N GLU A 102 -6.23 -5.53 -24.03
CA GLU A 102 -6.45 -5.75 -22.60
C GLU A 102 -5.75 -4.66 -21.78
N ALA A 103 -6.18 -4.52 -20.55
CA ALA A 103 -5.55 -3.67 -19.57
C ALA A 103 -5.58 -4.34 -18.19
N PHE A 104 -4.62 -3.97 -17.36
CA PHE A 104 -4.43 -4.49 -16.01
C PHE A 104 -4.63 -3.36 -15.02
N TYR A 105 -5.37 -3.62 -13.97
CA TYR A 105 -5.69 -2.64 -12.95
C TYR A 105 -5.38 -3.19 -11.57
N ARG A 106 -4.89 -2.34 -10.69
CA ARG A 106 -4.78 -2.62 -9.27
C ARG A 106 -5.04 -1.34 -8.46
N LEU A 107 -5.35 -1.53 -7.22
CA LEU A 107 -5.49 -0.45 -6.25
C LEU A 107 -4.22 -0.37 -5.40
N LYS A 108 -3.76 0.85 -5.17
CA LYS A 108 -2.75 1.15 -4.16
C LYS A 108 -3.45 1.95 -3.06
N HIS A 109 -3.55 1.38 -1.90
CA HIS A 109 -4.10 2.03 -0.73
C HIS A 109 -3.01 2.73 0.06
N VAL A 110 -3.25 3.95 0.45
CA VAL A 110 -2.40 4.70 1.36
C VAL A 110 -3.21 5.04 2.61
N ASN A 111 -2.77 4.54 3.75
CA ASN A 111 -3.44 4.81 5.00
C ASN A 111 -3.04 6.17 5.60
N THR A 112 -3.69 6.57 6.68
CA THR A 112 -3.42 7.85 7.37
C THR A 112 -2.02 7.92 7.99
N ASN A 113 -1.34 6.79 8.17
CA ASN A 113 0.05 6.70 8.65
C ASN A 113 1.08 6.68 7.51
N GLY A 114 0.63 6.78 6.25
CA GLY A 114 1.49 6.72 5.08
C GLY A 114 1.94 5.31 4.67
N GLN A 115 1.41 4.26 5.29
CA GLN A 115 1.67 2.88 4.88
C GLN A 115 0.95 2.57 3.58
N VAL A 116 1.57 1.75 2.75
CA VAL A 116 1.10 1.42 1.41
C VAL A 116 0.80 -0.07 1.31
N GLU A 117 -0.36 -0.39 0.75
CA GLU A 117 -0.76 -1.76 0.39
C GLU A 117 -1.35 -1.80 -1.01
N PHE A 118 -1.17 -2.94 -1.68
CA PHE A 118 -1.70 -3.16 -3.02
C PHE A 118 -2.78 -4.24 -3.01
N SER A 119 -3.79 -4.06 -3.85
CA SER A 119 -4.76 -5.10 -4.17
C SER A 119 -4.14 -6.18 -5.07
N GLU A 120 -4.90 -7.22 -5.33
CA GLU A 120 -4.68 -8.10 -6.48
C GLU A 120 -4.74 -7.30 -7.79
N VAL A 121 -4.20 -7.87 -8.85
CA VAL A 121 -4.31 -7.32 -10.21
C VAL A 121 -5.54 -7.91 -10.89
N LYS A 122 -6.39 -7.05 -11.45
CA LYS A 122 -7.52 -7.45 -12.31
C LYS A 122 -7.16 -7.20 -13.77
N THR A 123 -7.41 -8.19 -14.60
CA THR A 123 -7.24 -8.11 -16.06
C THR A 123 -8.59 -7.89 -16.73
N LEU A 124 -8.66 -6.93 -17.64
CA LEU A 124 -9.86 -6.61 -18.39
C LEU A 124 -9.58 -6.71 -19.90
N ALA A 125 -10.35 -7.54 -20.60
CA ALA A 125 -10.37 -7.55 -22.05
C ALA A 125 -11.11 -6.31 -22.57
N LEU A 126 -10.50 -5.56 -23.48
CA LEU A 126 -11.05 -4.31 -24.04
C LEU A 126 -11.64 -4.51 -25.45
N LYS A 127 -11.22 -5.59 -26.15
CA LYS A 127 -11.72 -5.99 -27.47
C LYS A 127 -12.30 -7.39 -27.44
#